data_b04a39aebf48bfd6cd22d14bbb92092f
#
_entry.id   b04a39aebf48bfd6cd22d14bbb92092f
#
_cell.length_a   1.000
_cell.length_b   1.000
_cell.length_c   1.000
_cell.angle_alpha   90.00
_cell.angle_beta   90.00
_cell.angle_gamma   90.00
#
_symmetry.space_group_name_H-M   'P 1'
#
loop_
_entity.id
_entity.type
_entity.pdbx_description
1 polymer ?
#
loop_
_entity_poly.entity_id
_entity_poly.type
_entity_poly.pdbx_seq_one_letter_code
_entity_poly.pdbx_strand_id
1 'polypeptide(L)'
;YMYRFNPKEAGIYSFWASVKTLNTKDKPVKLTAVDMAIPMAAIDMQPDNTSFTKRSVLFQLTGTACPNCPRMIMAIKRLWNNPDYADKFVHVGVHTYNNTDPMYYREPGFVGAIGYAGTSYPAYVFDLRYSGIYDNQTFLNEIDQAQATPAKAGIAARIQCDGVSALARVSVKAAEEGEYCVA
;
A
#
# COMPACT_ATOMS: atom_id res chain seq x y z
N TYR A 1 1.90 -34.11 10.18
CA TYR A 1 3.27 -33.90 9.76
C TYR A 1 3.37 -32.61 8.95
N MET A 2 4.35 -31.75 9.28
CA MET A 2 4.62 -30.52 8.54
C MET A 2 5.92 -30.74 7.74
N TYR A 3 5.87 -30.56 6.42
CA TYR A 3 7.03 -30.64 5.55
C TYR A 3 7.40 -29.22 5.10
N ARG A 4 8.66 -28.81 5.31
CA ARG A 4 9.19 -27.55 4.79
C ARG A 4 9.97 -27.84 3.51
N PHE A 5 9.58 -27.21 2.43
CA PHE A 5 10.24 -27.26 1.15
C PHE A 5 10.92 -25.93 0.87
N ASN A 6 12.19 -25.98 0.50
CA ASN A 6 12.96 -24.82 0.07
C ASN A 6 13.49 -25.07 -1.34
N PRO A 7 12.86 -24.50 -2.38
CA PRO A 7 13.30 -24.69 -3.76
C PRO A 7 14.69 -24.06 -3.95
N LYS A 8 15.56 -24.77 -4.69
CA LYS A 8 16.91 -24.29 -5.04
C LYS A 8 16.96 -23.59 -6.38
N GLU A 9 15.98 -23.81 -7.20
CA GLU A 9 15.89 -23.28 -8.57
C GLU A 9 14.46 -22.80 -8.85
N ALA A 10 14.32 -21.86 -9.77
CA ALA A 10 13.02 -21.45 -10.27
C ALA A 10 12.37 -22.60 -11.04
N GLY A 11 11.07 -22.76 -10.90
CA GLY A 11 10.36 -23.84 -11.58
C GLY A 11 9.01 -24.16 -10.94
N ILE A 12 8.30 -25.09 -11.58
CA ILE A 12 7.04 -25.62 -11.05
C ILE A 12 7.31 -26.95 -10.35
N TYR A 13 7.04 -26.98 -9.07
CA TYR A 13 7.16 -28.16 -8.23
C TYR A 13 5.79 -28.75 -7.95
N SER A 14 5.67 -30.08 -8.08
CA SER A 14 4.44 -30.79 -7.83
C SER A 14 4.62 -31.72 -6.63
N PHE A 15 3.71 -31.65 -5.68
CA PHE A 15 3.73 -32.43 -4.44
C PHE A 15 2.51 -33.34 -4.39
N TRP A 16 2.73 -34.57 -3.98
CA TRP A 16 1.68 -35.53 -3.69
C TRP A 16 2.03 -36.36 -2.46
N ALA A 17 1.04 -36.87 -1.80
CA ALA A 17 1.21 -37.78 -0.68
C ALA A 17 0.88 -39.24 -1.14
N SER A 18 1.58 -40.20 -0.56
CA SER A 18 1.26 -41.62 -0.73
C SER A 18 1.33 -42.35 0.60
N VAL A 19 0.37 -43.26 0.82
CA VAL A 19 0.34 -44.15 1.97
C VAL A 19 -0.08 -45.53 1.45
N LYS A 20 0.83 -46.48 1.50
CA LYS A 20 0.61 -47.83 0.88
C LYS A 20 0.21 -47.71 -0.59
N THR A 21 -0.99 -48.16 -0.94
CA THR A 21 -1.54 -48.11 -2.30
C THR A 21 -2.31 -46.83 -2.62
N LEU A 22 -2.57 -45.98 -1.63
CA LEU A 22 -3.28 -44.70 -1.77
C LEU A 22 -2.30 -43.58 -2.07
N ASN A 23 -2.59 -42.78 -3.08
CA ASN A 23 -1.79 -41.58 -3.36
C ASN A 23 -2.65 -40.46 -3.97
N THR A 24 -2.14 -39.26 -3.92
CA THR A 24 -2.78 -38.04 -4.49
C THR A 24 -2.08 -37.57 -5.77
N LYS A 25 -1.38 -38.45 -6.46
CA LYS A 25 -0.58 -38.16 -7.66
C LYS A 25 -1.40 -37.57 -8.80
N ASP A 26 -2.67 -37.94 -8.90
CA ASP A 26 -3.59 -37.43 -9.92
C ASP A 26 -4.12 -36.03 -9.62
N LYS A 27 -3.93 -35.56 -8.40
CA LYS A 27 -4.31 -34.20 -7.92
C LYS A 27 -3.17 -33.58 -7.12
N PRO A 28 -2.01 -33.36 -7.74
CA PRO A 28 -0.86 -32.79 -7.02
C PRO A 28 -1.11 -31.34 -6.62
N VAL A 29 -0.57 -30.94 -5.48
CA VAL A 29 -0.42 -29.54 -5.13
C VAL A 29 0.77 -28.98 -5.92
N LYS A 30 0.54 -27.92 -6.69
CA LYS A 30 1.59 -27.24 -7.45
C LYS A 30 2.05 -25.99 -6.73
N LEU A 31 3.37 -25.80 -6.67
CA LEU A 31 4.03 -24.62 -6.17
C LEU A 31 4.96 -24.09 -7.26
N THR A 32 4.84 -22.83 -7.60
CA THR A 32 5.76 -22.15 -8.53
C THR A 32 6.82 -21.42 -7.70
N ALA A 33 8.07 -21.82 -7.88
CA ALA A 33 9.22 -21.07 -7.39
C ALA A 33 9.74 -20.16 -8.52
N VAL A 34 9.93 -18.89 -8.20
CA VAL A 34 10.44 -17.89 -9.15
C VAL A 34 11.82 -17.41 -8.67
N ASP A 35 12.72 -17.22 -9.62
CA ASP A 35 14.00 -16.56 -9.36
C ASP A 35 13.78 -15.06 -9.52
N MET A 36 13.65 -14.39 -8.39
CA MET A 36 13.39 -12.96 -8.36
C MET A 36 14.56 -12.24 -7.69
N ALA A 37 15.38 -11.58 -8.49
CA ALA A 37 16.49 -10.79 -7.99
C ALA A 37 15.96 -9.57 -7.20
N ILE A 38 16.53 -9.33 -6.02
CA ILE A 38 16.24 -8.12 -5.26
C ILE A 38 16.68 -6.90 -6.08
N PRO A 39 15.81 -5.93 -6.37
CA PRO A 39 16.16 -4.74 -7.13
C PRO A 39 17.34 -3.99 -6.49
N MET A 40 18.26 -3.49 -7.32
CA MET A 40 19.32 -2.62 -6.83
C MET A 40 18.73 -1.34 -6.26
N ALA A 41 19.28 -0.82 -5.17
CA ALA A 41 18.92 0.51 -4.67
C ALA A 41 19.18 1.58 -5.73
N ALA A 42 18.36 2.62 -5.77
CA ALA A 42 18.63 3.77 -6.60
C ALA A 42 19.92 4.46 -6.11
N ILE A 43 20.76 4.90 -7.06
CA ILE A 43 21.93 5.72 -6.74
C ILE A 43 21.42 7.13 -6.44
N ASP A 44 21.83 7.70 -5.30
CA ASP A 44 21.57 9.10 -4.99
C ASP A 44 22.53 9.97 -5.81
N MET A 45 22.00 10.63 -6.82
CA MET A 45 22.76 11.53 -7.68
C MET A 45 23.00 12.91 -7.05
N GLN A 46 22.36 13.20 -5.90
CA GLN A 46 22.43 14.46 -5.18
C GLN A 46 22.60 14.20 -3.67
N PRO A 47 23.74 13.60 -3.25
CA PRO A 47 23.94 13.17 -1.86
C PRO A 47 23.80 14.31 -0.84
N ASP A 48 24.18 15.53 -1.21
CA ASP A 48 24.14 16.72 -0.34
C ASP A 48 22.79 17.45 -0.36
N ASN A 49 21.88 17.07 -1.25
CA ASN A 49 20.55 17.68 -1.31
C ASN A 49 19.61 17.04 -0.29
N THR A 50 19.16 17.83 0.67
CA THR A 50 18.17 17.47 1.69
C THR A 50 16.83 18.20 1.53
N SER A 51 16.64 18.90 0.42
CA SER A 51 15.35 19.52 0.06
C SER A 51 14.45 18.50 -0.64
N PHE A 52 13.42 18.07 0.06
CA PHE A 52 12.50 17.03 -0.44
C PHE A 52 11.14 17.65 -0.82
N THR A 53 10.56 17.13 -1.90
CA THR A 53 9.20 17.49 -2.30
C THR A 53 8.20 16.71 -1.45
N LYS A 54 7.35 17.42 -0.72
CA LYS A 54 6.28 16.81 0.07
C LYS A 54 5.21 16.22 -0.86
N ARG A 55 4.88 14.95 -0.62
CA ARG A 55 3.69 14.27 -1.15
C ARG A 55 3.00 13.56 -0.01
N SER A 56 1.76 13.95 0.24
CA SER A 56 0.96 13.33 1.30
C SER A 56 0.39 11.99 0.83
N VAL A 57 0.26 11.04 1.72
CA VAL A 57 -0.49 9.80 1.44
C VAL A 57 -1.93 9.98 1.89
N LEU A 58 -2.85 9.81 0.95
CA LEU A 58 -4.29 9.81 1.21
C LEU A 58 -4.82 8.38 1.18
N PHE A 59 -5.15 7.83 2.32
CA PHE A 59 -5.97 6.62 2.41
C PHE A 59 -7.44 7.01 2.34
N GLN A 60 -8.14 6.49 1.34
CA GLN A 60 -9.59 6.60 1.22
C GLN A 60 -10.24 5.30 1.70
N LEU A 61 -11.00 5.34 2.76
CA LEU A 61 -11.80 4.20 3.21
C LEU A 61 -13.13 4.17 2.44
N THR A 62 -13.36 3.12 1.69
CA THR A 62 -14.42 3.04 0.68
C THR A 62 -14.95 1.61 0.52
N GLY A 63 -15.82 1.40 -0.46
CA GLY A 63 -16.31 0.08 -0.88
C GLY A 63 -17.33 0.19 -2.00
N THR A 64 -17.49 -0.87 -2.80
CA THR A 64 -18.34 -0.89 -3.99
C THR A 64 -19.81 -0.65 -3.70
N ALA A 65 -20.31 -1.08 -2.54
CA ALA A 65 -21.70 -0.90 -2.13
C ALA A 65 -21.95 0.34 -1.24
N CYS A 66 -20.95 1.20 -1.06
CA CYS A 66 -21.06 2.39 -0.24
C CYS A 66 -21.83 3.51 -0.97
N PRO A 67 -23.05 3.90 -0.50
CA PRO A 67 -23.87 4.86 -1.24
C PRO A 67 -23.32 6.28 -1.26
N ASN A 68 -22.55 6.67 -0.25
CA ASN A 68 -21.99 8.01 -0.12
C ASN A 68 -20.54 8.13 -0.63
N CYS A 69 -19.84 7.01 -0.87
CA CYS A 69 -18.45 7.02 -1.30
C CYS A 69 -18.19 7.70 -2.65
N PRO A 70 -19.11 7.68 -3.63
CA PRO A 70 -18.93 8.40 -4.89
C PRO A 70 -18.67 9.90 -4.72
N ARG A 71 -19.18 10.53 -3.68
CA ARG A 71 -18.96 11.97 -3.41
C ARG A 71 -17.47 12.25 -3.19
N MET A 72 -16.80 11.46 -2.37
CA MET A 72 -15.37 11.60 -2.10
C MET A 72 -14.52 11.21 -3.31
N ILE A 73 -14.89 10.14 -4.03
CA ILE A 73 -14.21 9.74 -5.27
C ILE A 73 -14.20 10.90 -6.28
N MET A 74 -15.33 11.58 -6.44
CA MET A 74 -15.42 12.74 -7.33
C MET A 74 -14.59 13.93 -6.86
N ALA A 75 -14.47 14.15 -5.54
CA ALA A 75 -13.60 15.18 -5.00
C ALA A 75 -12.13 14.87 -5.27
N ILE A 76 -11.67 13.65 -5.00
CA ILE A 76 -10.30 13.20 -5.32
C ILE A 76 -10.01 13.35 -6.82
N LYS A 77 -10.95 12.97 -7.68
CA LYS A 77 -10.79 13.13 -9.14
C LYS A 77 -10.65 14.60 -9.57
N ARG A 78 -11.36 15.50 -8.92
CA ARG A 78 -11.19 16.95 -9.15
C ARG A 78 -9.82 17.44 -8.74
N LEU A 79 -9.31 16.97 -7.61
CA LEU A 79 -7.95 17.30 -7.16
C LEU A 79 -6.87 16.80 -8.13
N TRP A 80 -7.00 15.59 -8.67
CA TRP A 80 -6.08 15.09 -9.70
C TRP A 80 -6.08 15.91 -10.98
N ASN A 81 -7.23 16.49 -11.32
CA ASN A 81 -7.34 17.35 -12.50
C ASN A 81 -6.98 18.83 -12.23
N ASN A 82 -6.68 19.16 -10.98
CA ASN A 82 -6.24 20.50 -10.60
C ASN A 82 -4.71 20.53 -10.50
N PRO A 83 -4.00 21.32 -11.34
CA PRO A 83 -2.54 21.39 -11.31
C PRO A 83 -1.96 21.81 -9.96
N ASP A 84 -2.72 22.51 -9.11
CA ASP A 84 -2.26 22.90 -7.78
C ASP A 84 -2.18 21.71 -6.82
N TYR A 85 -2.84 20.58 -7.11
CA TYR A 85 -2.94 19.40 -6.23
C TYR A 85 -2.46 18.10 -6.86
N ALA A 86 -2.41 18.00 -8.19
CA ALA A 86 -2.20 16.74 -8.91
C ALA A 86 -0.98 15.93 -8.43
N ASP A 87 0.14 16.60 -8.13
CA ASP A 87 1.38 15.97 -7.71
C ASP A 87 1.62 16.04 -6.19
N LYS A 88 0.67 16.56 -5.42
CA LYS A 88 0.86 16.79 -3.98
C LYS A 88 0.46 15.63 -3.10
N PHE A 89 -0.24 14.63 -3.62
CA PHE A 89 -0.64 13.46 -2.85
C PHE A 89 -0.64 12.16 -3.65
N VAL A 90 -0.46 11.06 -2.94
CA VAL A 90 -0.63 9.70 -3.44
C VAL A 90 -1.90 9.13 -2.84
N HIS A 91 -2.82 8.67 -3.69
CA HIS A 91 -4.10 8.12 -3.26
C HIS A 91 -4.07 6.59 -3.19
N VAL A 92 -4.53 6.06 -2.08
CA VAL A 92 -4.71 4.63 -1.84
C VAL A 92 -6.16 4.38 -1.45
N GLY A 93 -6.92 3.70 -2.31
CA GLY A 93 -8.27 3.25 -2.01
C GLY A 93 -8.25 1.97 -1.19
N VAL A 94 -8.85 1.98 0.00
CA VAL A 94 -8.94 0.82 0.89
C VAL A 94 -10.39 0.41 1.03
N HIS A 95 -10.73 -0.75 0.50
CA HIS A 95 -12.10 -1.28 0.50
C HIS A 95 -12.38 -2.01 1.82
N THR A 96 -13.00 -1.30 2.75
CA THR A 96 -13.30 -1.80 4.09
C THR A 96 -14.78 -1.63 4.50
N TYR A 97 -15.62 -1.13 3.58
CA TYR A 97 -17.02 -0.85 3.87
C TYR A 97 -17.82 -2.12 4.17
N ASN A 98 -17.70 -3.16 3.36
CA ASN A 98 -18.34 -4.45 3.63
C ASN A 98 -17.54 -5.62 3.04
N ASN A 99 -17.72 -6.80 3.63
CA ASN A 99 -16.98 -8.01 3.27
C ASN A 99 -17.46 -8.73 2.00
N THR A 100 -18.52 -8.24 1.36
CA THR A 100 -19.00 -8.74 0.06
C THR A 100 -18.35 -8.03 -1.12
N ASP A 101 -17.60 -6.96 -0.85
CA ASP A 101 -16.82 -6.25 -1.84
C ASP A 101 -15.70 -7.17 -2.37
N PRO A 102 -15.58 -7.38 -3.70
CA PRO A 102 -14.51 -8.19 -4.28
C PRO A 102 -13.09 -7.71 -3.93
N MET A 103 -12.94 -6.42 -3.64
CA MET A 103 -11.68 -5.78 -3.28
C MET A 103 -11.51 -5.61 -1.77
N TYR A 104 -12.37 -6.23 -0.96
CA TYR A 104 -12.37 -6.07 0.49
C TYR A 104 -11.01 -6.44 1.09
N TYR A 105 -10.41 -5.46 1.77
CA TYR A 105 -9.15 -5.65 2.49
C TYR A 105 -9.41 -6.28 3.86
N ARG A 106 -8.84 -7.46 4.10
CA ARG A 106 -9.22 -8.36 5.21
C ARG A 106 -8.29 -8.32 6.42
N GLU A 107 -7.25 -7.49 6.39
CA GLU A 107 -6.30 -7.43 7.51
C GLU A 107 -6.94 -6.76 8.74
N PRO A 108 -7.14 -7.51 9.85
CA PRO A 108 -7.68 -6.94 11.06
C PRO A 108 -6.76 -5.87 11.63
N GLY A 109 -7.34 -4.76 12.07
CA GLY A 109 -6.60 -3.69 12.71
C GLY A 109 -5.92 -2.69 11.77
N PHE A 110 -5.86 -2.93 10.45
CA PHE A 110 -5.24 -2.01 9.50
C PHE A 110 -5.84 -0.60 9.57
N VAL A 111 -7.17 -0.50 9.60
CA VAL A 111 -7.88 0.79 9.63
C VAL A 111 -7.51 1.60 10.89
N GLY A 112 -7.41 0.93 12.04
CA GLY A 112 -6.91 1.54 13.28
C GLY A 112 -5.43 1.90 13.22
N ALA A 113 -4.62 1.04 12.60
CA ALA A 113 -3.18 1.28 12.46
C ALA A 113 -2.85 2.50 11.59
N ILE A 114 -3.67 2.80 10.58
CA ILE A 114 -3.53 4.04 9.78
C ILE A 114 -4.12 5.27 10.47
N GLY A 115 -4.71 5.13 11.66
CA GLY A 115 -5.20 6.26 12.47
C GLY A 115 -6.68 6.58 12.33
N TYR A 116 -7.52 5.69 11.80
CA TYR A 116 -8.97 5.88 11.76
C TYR A 116 -9.68 4.99 12.77
N ALA A 117 -10.36 5.61 13.73
CA ALA A 117 -11.11 4.92 14.78
C ALA A 117 -12.64 4.90 14.54
N GLY A 118 -13.12 5.51 13.44
CA GLY A 118 -14.53 5.60 13.11
C GLY A 118 -15.07 4.37 12.36
N THR A 119 -16.39 4.32 12.20
CA THR A 119 -17.11 3.28 11.46
C THR A 119 -17.91 3.83 10.27
N SER A 120 -17.85 5.13 10.01
CA SER A 120 -18.63 5.79 8.97
C SER A 120 -17.85 5.92 7.66
N TYR A 121 -18.57 5.92 6.53
CA TYR A 121 -18.00 6.02 5.18
C TYR A 121 -18.73 7.08 4.34
N PRO A 122 -18.05 7.71 3.36
CA PRO A 122 -16.61 7.61 3.12
C PRO A 122 -15.80 8.30 4.21
N ALA A 123 -14.62 7.76 4.47
CA ALA A 123 -13.67 8.33 5.41
C ALA A 123 -12.28 8.39 4.78
N TYR A 124 -11.38 9.14 5.40
CA TYR A 124 -10.02 9.32 4.92
C TYR A 124 -9.00 9.43 6.06
N VAL A 125 -7.76 9.18 5.70
CA VAL A 125 -6.60 9.47 6.53
C VAL A 125 -5.51 10.11 5.67
N PHE A 126 -4.99 11.27 6.09
CA PHE A 126 -3.83 11.92 5.50
C PHE A 126 -2.59 11.72 6.37
N ASP A 127 -1.51 11.26 5.77
CA ASP A 127 -0.18 11.13 6.39
C ASP A 127 -0.20 10.45 7.77
N LEU A 128 -1.16 9.56 8.02
CA LEU A 128 -1.41 8.92 9.32
C LEU A 128 -1.67 9.91 10.48
N ARG A 129 -2.04 11.14 10.18
CA ARG A 129 -2.21 12.25 11.15
C ARG A 129 -3.60 12.84 11.17
N TYR A 130 -4.17 13.07 10.00
CA TYR A 130 -5.48 13.71 9.86
C TYR A 130 -6.47 12.66 9.39
N SER A 131 -7.54 12.45 10.15
CA SER A 131 -8.54 11.45 9.78
C SER A 131 -9.95 11.95 10.08
N GLY A 132 -10.89 11.59 9.22
CA GLY A 132 -12.28 11.99 9.40
C GLY A 132 -13.24 11.33 8.43
N ILE A 133 -14.52 11.57 8.69
CA ILE A 133 -15.59 11.31 7.73
C ILE A 133 -15.51 12.41 6.67
N TYR A 134 -15.70 12.03 5.41
CA TYR A 134 -15.60 12.99 4.33
C TYR A 134 -16.64 14.11 4.44
N ASP A 135 -16.14 15.30 4.68
CA ASP A 135 -16.76 16.60 4.45
C ASP A 135 -15.84 17.42 3.53
N ASN A 136 -16.42 18.05 2.50
CA ASN A 136 -15.62 18.68 1.44
C ASN A 136 -14.71 19.80 1.96
N GLN A 137 -15.19 20.63 2.88
CA GLN A 137 -14.40 21.78 3.36
C GLN A 137 -13.29 21.30 4.29
N THR A 138 -13.60 20.44 5.24
CA THR A 138 -12.63 19.86 6.18
C THR A 138 -11.54 19.10 5.42
N PHE A 139 -11.93 18.30 4.44
CA PHE A 139 -11.04 17.53 3.60
C PHE A 139 -10.01 18.39 2.85
N LEU A 140 -10.44 19.50 2.23
CA LEU A 140 -9.55 20.43 1.54
C LEU A 140 -8.61 21.14 2.51
N ASN A 141 -9.12 21.61 3.66
CA ASN A 141 -8.30 22.25 4.68
C ASN A 141 -7.20 21.32 5.21
N GLU A 142 -7.50 20.05 5.40
CA GLU A 142 -6.53 19.07 5.91
C GLU A 142 -5.48 18.69 4.85
N ILE A 143 -5.83 18.66 3.57
CA ILE A 143 -4.85 18.55 2.48
C ILE A 143 -3.87 19.72 2.54
N ASP A 144 -4.38 20.95 2.65
CA ASP A 144 -3.53 22.14 2.69
C ASP A 144 -2.62 22.14 3.93
N GLN A 145 -3.13 21.72 5.07
CA GLN A 145 -2.34 21.56 6.30
C GLN A 145 -1.26 20.47 6.17
N ALA A 146 -1.61 19.33 5.57
CA ALA A 146 -0.65 18.25 5.32
C ALA A 146 0.48 18.73 4.38
N GLN A 147 0.13 19.50 3.35
CA GLN A 147 1.11 20.08 2.40
C GLN A 147 1.99 21.16 3.01
N ALA A 148 1.48 21.92 4.00
CA ALA A 148 2.26 22.94 4.70
C ALA A 148 3.36 22.33 5.60
N THR A 149 3.28 21.04 5.92
CA THR A 149 4.31 20.35 6.70
C THR A 149 5.49 19.97 5.81
N PRO A 150 6.73 20.45 6.06
CA PRO A 150 7.89 20.10 5.24
C PRO A 150 8.18 18.60 5.27
N ALA A 151 8.67 18.08 4.15
CA ALA A 151 9.17 16.72 4.11
C ALA A 151 10.55 16.66 4.78
N LYS A 152 10.69 15.84 5.83
CA LYS A 152 11.94 15.64 6.57
C LYS A 152 12.77 14.48 6.02
N ALA A 153 12.22 13.68 5.11
CA ALA A 153 12.90 12.58 4.47
C ALA A 153 12.43 12.41 3.02
N GLY A 154 13.34 11.97 2.19
CA GLY A 154 13.07 11.54 0.82
C GLY A 154 13.05 10.02 0.74
N ILE A 155 12.17 9.48 -0.09
CA ILE A 155 12.01 8.04 -0.31
C ILE A 155 12.19 7.76 -1.79
N ALA A 156 12.99 6.73 -2.11
CA ALA A 156 13.08 6.16 -3.44
C ALA A 156 12.83 4.65 -3.36
N ALA A 157 12.08 4.11 -4.31
CA ALA A 157 11.77 2.70 -4.34
C ALA A 157 12.01 2.10 -5.73
N ARG A 158 12.50 0.86 -5.76
CA ARG A 158 12.52 -0.01 -6.94
C ARG A 158 11.72 -1.25 -6.63
N ILE A 159 10.82 -1.61 -7.53
CA ILE A 159 9.92 -2.75 -7.35
C ILE A 159 10.10 -3.67 -8.55
N GLN A 160 10.20 -4.96 -8.27
CA GLN A 160 10.16 -6.03 -9.26
C GLN A 160 8.98 -6.93 -8.95
N CYS A 161 8.16 -7.22 -9.96
CA CYS A 161 6.97 -8.05 -9.87
C CYS A 161 7.03 -9.18 -10.90
N ASP A 162 6.53 -10.36 -10.53
CA ASP A 162 6.37 -11.52 -11.42
C ASP A 162 4.89 -11.86 -11.73
N GLY A 163 3.96 -11.02 -11.26
CA GLY A 163 2.51 -11.22 -11.37
C GLY A 163 1.88 -11.96 -10.17
N VAL A 164 2.69 -12.55 -9.30
CA VAL A 164 2.25 -13.26 -8.08
C VAL A 164 2.88 -12.63 -6.84
N SER A 165 4.16 -12.28 -6.93
CA SER A 165 4.94 -11.71 -5.85
C SER A 165 5.55 -10.38 -6.28
N ALA A 166 5.83 -9.52 -5.31
CA ALA A 166 6.55 -8.27 -5.52
C ALA A 166 7.69 -8.16 -4.51
N LEU A 167 8.88 -7.81 -5.00
CA LEU A 167 10.02 -7.42 -4.17
C LEU A 167 10.26 -5.92 -4.33
N ALA A 168 10.35 -5.24 -3.21
CA ALA A 168 10.65 -3.81 -3.19
C ALA A 168 11.95 -3.56 -2.42
N ARG A 169 12.79 -2.69 -2.98
CA ARG A 169 13.90 -2.09 -2.25
C ARG A 169 13.60 -0.61 -2.07
N VAL A 170 13.52 -0.20 -0.83
CA VAL A 170 13.23 1.18 -0.44
C VAL A 170 14.52 1.79 0.11
N SER A 171 14.88 2.97 -0.37
CA SER A 171 15.96 3.81 0.14
C SER A 171 15.36 5.06 0.76
N VAL A 172 15.78 5.39 1.97
CA VAL A 172 15.33 6.57 2.69
C VAL A 172 16.54 7.47 2.94
N LYS A 173 16.37 8.77 2.70
CA LYS A 173 17.35 9.81 3.00
C LYS A 173 16.70 10.83 3.92
N ALA A 174 17.24 11.02 5.11
CA ALA A 174 16.78 12.00 6.07
C ALA A 174 17.43 13.36 5.85
N ALA A 175 16.70 14.44 6.09
CA ALA A 175 17.22 15.82 6.05
C ALA A 175 18.03 16.16 7.30
N GLU A 176 17.69 15.53 8.43
CA GLU A 176 18.29 15.77 9.75
C GLU A 176 18.43 14.44 10.51
N GLU A 177 19.30 14.40 11.51
CA GLU A 177 19.43 13.25 12.40
C GLU A 177 18.15 13.07 13.23
N GLY A 178 17.68 11.81 13.38
CA GLY A 178 16.48 11.50 14.13
C GLY A 178 15.99 10.07 13.95
N GLU A 179 14.95 9.71 14.69
CA GLU A 179 14.24 8.45 14.51
C GLU A 179 13.17 8.59 13.42
N TYR A 180 13.14 7.65 12.51
CA TYR A 180 12.20 7.58 11.39
C TYR A 180 11.57 6.21 11.34
N CYS A 181 10.24 6.16 11.18
CA CYS A 181 9.52 4.93 10.91
C CYS A 181 9.18 4.84 9.42
N VAL A 182 9.36 3.66 8.84
CA VAL A 182 8.90 3.32 7.49
C VAL A 182 7.66 2.46 7.66
N ALA A 183 6.51 2.94 7.18
CA ALA A 183 5.22 2.26 7.23
C ALA A 183 4.79 1.77 5.84
#